data_01e717aed7660133fd98fdd3ae544053
#
_entry.id   01e717aed7660133fd98fdd3ae544053
#
_cell.length_a   1.000
_cell.length_b   1.000
_cell.length_c   1.000
_cell.angle_alpha   90.00
_cell.angle_beta   90.00
_cell.angle_gamma   90.00
#
_symmetry.space_group_name_H-M   'P 1'
#
loop_
_entity.id
_entity.type
_entity.pdbx_description
1 polymer ?
#
loop_
_entity_poly.entity_id
_entity_poly.type
_entity_poly.pdbx_seq_one_letter_code
_entity_poly.pdbx_strand_id
1 'polypeptide(L)'
;MNFHCEVRRNDTHRSTTDPDARLFKKSRGGESKLSFMAHVLMENRNGLVVDTRLTKSTGQAERESAWMMAWRVARGQRRITLGGDKNYDTRQLVASTAADERSSAGASRPIHRVLARNFSA
;
A
#
# COMPACT_ATOMS: atom_id res chain seq x y z
N MET A 1 -22.58 11.90 3.92
CA MET A 1 -23.93 11.87 4.54
C MET A 1 -23.72 11.76 6.04
N ASN A 2 -24.22 12.72 6.81
CA ASN A 2 -24.20 12.65 8.26
C ASN A 2 -25.45 11.88 8.72
N PHE A 3 -25.28 10.79 9.42
CA PHE A 3 -26.40 10.07 10.01
C PHE A 3 -26.67 10.65 11.41
N HIS A 4 -27.86 11.10 11.67
CA HIS A 4 -28.25 11.86 12.90
C HIS A 4 -27.36 13.08 13.22
N CYS A 5 -26.92 13.83 12.18
CA CYS A 5 -26.06 15.01 12.30
C CYS A 5 -24.67 14.76 12.92
N GLU A 6 -24.26 13.51 13.09
CA GLU A 6 -22.93 13.15 13.60
C GLU A 6 -21.95 12.81 12.47
N VAL A 7 -20.74 13.35 12.58
CA VAL A 7 -19.64 13.02 11.67
C VAL A 7 -19.01 11.70 12.14
N ARG A 8 -19.14 10.65 11.35
CA ARG A 8 -18.55 9.36 11.66
C ARG A 8 -17.02 9.43 11.59
N ARG A 9 -16.36 9.01 12.67
CA ARG A 9 -14.90 8.95 12.80
C ARG A 9 -14.48 7.60 13.39
N ASN A 10 -13.23 7.20 13.16
CA ASN A 10 -12.69 5.95 13.70
C ASN A 10 -12.49 5.94 15.22
N ASP A 11 -12.49 7.09 15.87
CA ASP A 11 -12.42 7.27 17.32
C ASP A 11 -13.80 7.18 17.99
N THR A 12 -14.86 7.56 17.26
CA THR A 12 -16.23 7.58 17.79
C THR A 12 -17.09 6.42 17.31
N HIS A 13 -16.77 5.82 16.16
CA HIS A 13 -17.56 4.76 15.54
C HIS A 13 -16.71 3.53 15.29
N ARG A 14 -17.16 2.39 15.82
CA ARG A 14 -16.54 1.07 15.66
C ARG A 14 -17.60 0.08 15.20
N SER A 15 -17.20 -0.88 14.36
CA SER A 15 -18.07 -2.00 14.03
C SER A 15 -18.30 -2.88 15.27
N THR A 16 -19.53 -3.29 15.48
CA THR A 16 -19.88 -4.24 16.55
C THR A 16 -19.57 -5.69 16.14
N THR A 17 -19.59 -5.96 14.83
CA THR A 17 -19.30 -7.28 14.28
C THR A 17 -17.81 -7.50 14.08
N ASP A 18 -17.11 -6.47 13.59
CA ASP A 18 -15.66 -6.52 13.33
C ASP A 18 -14.98 -5.24 13.83
N PRO A 19 -14.43 -5.24 15.05
CA PRO A 19 -13.82 -4.08 15.67
C PRO A 19 -12.53 -3.60 14.97
N ASP A 20 -11.98 -4.40 14.07
CA ASP A 20 -10.77 -4.05 13.30
C ASP A 20 -11.07 -3.32 12.00
N ALA A 21 -12.31 -3.38 11.50
CA ALA A 21 -12.73 -2.61 10.33
C ALA A 21 -12.68 -1.11 10.62
N ARG A 22 -12.11 -0.35 9.70
CA ARG A 22 -11.93 1.10 9.82
C ARG A 22 -12.76 1.84 8.78
N LEU A 23 -13.25 3.02 9.18
CA LEU A 23 -13.89 3.95 8.25
C LEU A 23 -12.84 4.46 7.26
N PHE A 24 -13.09 4.21 6.00
CA PHE A 24 -12.24 4.65 4.90
C PHE A 24 -13.05 5.43 3.86
N LYS A 25 -12.45 6.47 3.32
CA LYS A 25 -12.96 7.28 2.22
C LYS A 25 -12.03 7.17 1.03
N LYS A 26 -12.52 6.68 -0.09
CA LYS A 26 -11.71 6.59 -1.32
C LYS A 26 -11.43 7.96 -1.94
N SER A 27 -12.35 8.91 -1.82
CA SER A 27 -12.22 10.24 -2.43
C SER A 27 -12.80 11.33 -1.53
N ARG A 28 -12.36 12.58 -1.76
CA ARG A 28 -12.91 13.77 -1.09
C ARG A 28 -14.38 13.91 -1.45
N GLY A 29 -15.27 13.93 -0.45
CA GLY A 29 -16.73 13.96 -0.68
C GLY A 29 -17.40 12.59 -0.82
N GLY A 30 -16.65 11.50 -0.99
CA GLY A 30 -17.18 10.14 -1.03
C GLY A 30 -17.75 9.66 0.31
N GLU A 31 -18.51 8.58 0.27
CA GLU A 31 -19.06 7.92 1.46
C GLU A 31 -17.95 7.24 2.26
N SER A 32 -18.01 7.33 3.59
CA SER A 32 -17.13 6.56 4.50
C SER A 32 -17.73 5.19 4.72
N LYS A 33 -16.96 4.14 4.44
CA LYS A 33 -17.36 2.74 4.67
C LYS A 33 -16.39 2.05 5.61
N LEU A 34 -16.92 1.21 6.49
CA LEU A 34 -16.10 0.29 7.28
C LEU A 34 -15.50 -0.74 6.34
N SER A 35 -14.20 -0.81 6.27
CA SER A 35 -13.51 -1.64 5.29
C SER A 35 -12.09 -1.99 5.70
N PHE A 36 -11.54 -3.00 5.04
CA PHE A 36 -10.12 -3.29 4.95
C PHE A 36 -9.59 -2.87 3.58
N MET A 37 -8.28 -2.76 3.48
CA MET A 37 -7.61 -2.53 2.20
C MET A 37 -6.94 -3.82 1.73
N ALA A 38 -7.32 -4.28 0.54
CA ALA A 38 -6.65 -5.37 -0.13
C ALA A 38 -5.60 -4.80 -1.10
N HIS A 39 -4.39 -5.33 -1.02
CA HIS A 39 -3.26 -4.97 -1.87
C HIS A 39 -2.86 -6.17 -2.70
N VAL A 40 -2.60 -5.95 -3.97
CA VAL A 40 -2.22 -6.99 -4.92
C VAL A 40 -0.94 -6.55 -5.64
N LEU A 41 0.07 -7.38 -5.60
CA LEU A 41 1.27 -7.23 -6.40
C LEU A 41 1.20 -8.16 -7.61
N MET A 42 1.35 -7.61 -8.79
CA MET A 42 1.26 -8.34 -10.06
C MET A 42 2.57 -8.26 -10.83
N GLU A 43 2.93 -9.35 -11.49
CA GLU A 43 4.00 -9.38 -12.46
C GLU A 43 3.51 -8.74 -13.77
N ASN A 44 4.30 -7.82 -14.33
CA ASN A 44 3.86 -6.98 -15.45
C ASN A 44 3.84 -7.72 -16.80
N ARG A 45 4.62 -8.79 -16.96
CA ARG A 45 4.74 -9.49 -18.26
C ARG A 45 3.50 -10.30 -18.60
N ASN A 46 3.01 -11.07 -17.63
CA ASN A 46 1.91 -12.02 -17.85
C ASN A 46 0.67 -11.65 -17.02
N GLY A 47 0.75 -10.60 -16.20
CA GLY A 47 -0.36 -10.17 -15.33
C GLY A 47 -0.67 -11.14 -14.18
N LEU A 48 0.29 -11.97 -13.79
CA LEU A 48 0.10 -12.93 -12.70
C LEU A 48 0.22 -12.25 -11.33
N VAL A 49 -0.67 -12.61 -10.43
CA VAL A 49 -0.60 -12.20 -9.04
C VAL A 49 0.55 -12.94 -8.35
N VAL A 50 1.52 -12.22 -7.83
CA VAL A 50 2.71 -12.78 -7.16
C VAL A 50 2.64 -12.67 -5.64
N ASP A 51 1.92 -11.67 -5.12
CA ASP A 51 1.70 -11.52 -3.69
C ASP A 51 0.42 -10.75 -3.40
N THR A 52 -0.19 -11.02 -2.26
CA THR A 52 -1.38 -10.31 -1.77
C THR A 52 -1.26 -9.99 -0.30
N ARG A 53 -1.88 -8.89 0.13
CA ARG A 53 -1.91 -8.48 1.52
C ARG A 53 -3.22 -7.80 1.86
N LEU A 54 -3.76 -8.10 3.05
CA LEU A 54 -4.91 -7.41 3.62
C LEU A 54 -4.43 -6.56 4.81
N THR A 55 -4.88 -5.32 4.89
CA THR A 55 -4.53 -4.40 5.98
C THR A 55 -5.75 -3.64 6.48
N LYS A 56 -5.64 -3.08 7.69
CA LYS A 56 -6.59 -2.06 8.15
C LYS A 56 -6.46 -0.81 7.27
N SER A 57 -7.57 -0.16 6.98
CA SER A 57 -7.60 1.02 6.13
C SER A 57 -6.96 2.22 6.85
N THR A 58 -5.71 2.51 6.49
CA THR A 58 -4.94 3.67 6.96
C THR A 58 -4.35 4.41 5.76
N GLY A 59 -4.05 5.70 5.90
CA GLY A 59 -3.49 6.49 4.81
C GLY A 59 -2.08 6.07 4.36
N GLN A 60 -1.40 5.20 5.13
CA GLN A 60 -0.04 4.72 4.83
C GLN A 60 -0.01 3.26 4.39
N ALA A 61 -1.09 2.50 4.63
CA ALA A 61 -1.16 1.06 4.41
C ALA A 61 -0.81 0.63 2.98
N GLU A 62 -1.16 1.42 1.98
CA GLU A 62 -0.84 1.15 0.58
C GLU A 62 0.67 1.12 0.34
N ARG A 63 1.39 2.15 0.80
CA ARG A 63 2.84 2.28 0.61
C ARG A 63 3.63 1.25 1.40
N GLU A 64 3.25 1.02 2.65
CA GLU A 64 3.86 0.00 3.49
C GLU A 64 3.67 -1.40 2.89
N SER A 65 2.46 -1.70 2.41
CA SER A 65 2.16 -2.99 1.79
C SER A 65 2.92 -3.19 0.49
N ALA A 66 3.00 -2.16 -0.36
CA ALA A 66 3.75 -2.22 -1.60
C ALA A 66 5.23 -2.52 -1.35
N TRP A 67 5.84 -1.82 -0.36
CA TRP A 67 7.23 -2.08 0.01
C TRP A 67 7.44 -3.49 0.55
N MET A 68 6.59 -3.94 1.48
CA MET A 68 6.73 -5.27 2.09
C MET A 68 6.52 -6.41 1.09
N MET A 69 5.54 -6.29 0.20
CA MET A 69 5.30 -7.28 -0.84
C MET A 69 6.46 -7.31 -1.84
N ALA A 70 6.93 -6.14 -2.29
CA ALA A 70 8.07 -6.04 -3.18
C ALA A 70 9.34 -6.65 -2.54
N TRP A 71 9.58 -6.37 -1.26
CA TRP A 71 10.72 -6.94 -0.53
C TRP A 71 10.63 -8.47 -0.41
N ARG A 72 9.43 -9.02 -0.13
CA ARG A 72 9.22 -10.48 -0.07
C ARG A 72 9.52 -11.16 -1.40
N VAL A 73 9.01 -10.59 -2.48
CA VAL A 73 9.21 -11.15 -3.83
C VAL A 73 10.64 -10.98 -4.31
N ALA A 74 11.30 -9.90 -3.91
CA ALA A 74 12.68 -9.61 -4.29
C ALA A 74 13.74 -10.47 -3.58
N ARG A 75 13.39 -11.15 -2.47
CA ARG A 75 14.33 -12.00 -1.72
C ARG A 75 14.90 -13.10 -2.60
N GLY A 76 16.24 -13.12 -2.72
CA GLY A 76 16.94 -14.10 -3.56
C GLY A 76 16.86 -13.84 -5.07
N GLN A 77 16.18 -12.77 -5.49
CA GLN A 77 16.12 -12.34 -6.87
C GLN A 77 17.24 -11.34 -7.19
N ARG A 78 17.55 -11.23 -8.48
CA ARG A 78 18.27 -10.07 -8.98
C ARG A 78 17.37 -8.84 -8.87
N ARG A 79 17.91 -7.66 -9.12
CA ARG A 79 17.15 -6.40 -9.02
C ARG A 79 15.78 -6.47 -9.68
N ILE A 80 14.75 -6.01 -8.98
CA ILE A 80 13.41 -5.84 -9.52
C ILE A 80 13.08 -4.36 -9.66
N THR A 81 12.15 -4.04 -10.55
CA THR A 81 11.57 -2.69 -10.69
C THR A 81 10.12 -2.74 -10.22
N LEU A 82 9.79 -1.90 -9.25
CA LEU A 82 8.42 -1.74 -8.77
C LEU A 82 7.75 -0.59 -9.52
N GLY A 83 6.64 -0.85 -10.19
CA GLY A 83 5.76 0.16 -10.78
C GLY A 83 4.55 0.43 -9.89
N GLY A 84 4.17 1.67 -9.74
CA GLY A 84 2.99 2.08 -8.95
C GLY A 84 2.37 3.37 -9.48
N ASP A 85 1.23 3.77 -8.93
CA ASP A 85 0.63 5.07 -9.19
C ASP A 85 1.50 6.20 -8.59
N LYS A 86 1.30 7.44 -9.06
CA LYS A 86 2.01 8.64 -8.58
C LYS A 86 1.95 8.82 -7.05
N ASN A 87 0.87 8.37 -6.42
CA ASN A 87 0.72 8.41 -4.96
C ASN A 87 1.77 7.58 -4.20
N TYR A 88 2.46 6.67 -4.88
CA TYR A 88 3.56 5.88 -4.31
C TYR A 88 4.91 6.59 -4.42
N ASP A 89 5.03 7.67 -5.21
CA ASP A 89 6.25 8.47 -5.34
C ASP A 89 6.40 9.43 -4.14
N THR A 90 6.70 8.87 -2.99
CA THR A 90 6.95 9.62 -1.77
C THR A 90 8.39 9.47 -1.33
N ARG A 91 8.96 10.54 -0.74
CA ARG A 91 10.33 10.49 -0.17
C ARG A 91 10.52 9.31 0.77
N GLN A 92 9.50 8.96 1.54
CA GLN A 92 9.55 7.88 2.52
C GLN A 92 9.67 6.51 1.84
N LEU A 93 8.89 6.24 0.77
CA LEU A 93 8.98 4.97 0.04
C LEU A 93 10.32 4.86 -0.69
N VAL A 94 10.75 5.93 -1.36
CA VAL A 94 12.05 5.99 -2.05
C VAL A 94 13.21 5.82 -1.05
N ALA A 95 13.12 6.46 0.12
CA ALA A 95 14.14 6.33 1.17
C ALA A 95 14.17 4.94 1.79
N SER A 96 13.02 4.28 2.02
CA SER A 96 12.99 2.90 2.54
C SER A 96 13.55 1.89 1.55
N THR A 97 13.33 2.09 0.25
CA THR A 97 13.98 1.28 -0.79
C THR A 97 15.48 1.53 -0.86
N ALA A 98 15.94 2.75 -0.58
CA ALA A 98 17.37 3.11 -0.57
C ALA A 98 18.07 2.77 0.76
N ALA A 99 17.37 2.77 1.90
CA ALA A 99 17.94 2.48 3.23
C ALA A 99 18.27 0.99 3.40
N ASP A 100 17.49 0.11 2.78
CA ASP A 100 17.79 -1.33 2.72
C ASP A 100 19.11 -1.61 2.01
N GLU A 101 19.60 -0.67 1.19
CA GLU A 101 20.89 -0.69 0.53
C GLU A 101 22.09 -0.60 1.49
N ARG A 102 21.93 0.06 2.63
CA ARG A 102 23.04 0.32 3.58
C ARG A 102 23.17 -0.76 4.64
N SER A 103 22.11 -1.51 4.90
CA SER A 103 22.08 -2.56 5.92
C SER A 103 22.69 -3.89 5.45
N SER A 104 22.79 -4.09 4.13
CA SER A 104 23.36 -5.32 3.55
C SER A 104 24.67 -5.05 2.81
N ALA A 105 25.73 -4.77 3.55
CA ALA A 105 27.08 -4.80 2.99
C ALA A 105 27.36 -6.22 2.46
N GLY A 106 27.04 -6.49 1.21
CA GLY A 106 27.33 -7.75 0.52
C GLY A 106 26.15 -8.43 -0.23
N ALA A 107 24.90 -8.04 -0.03
CA ALA A 107 23.77 -8.59 -0.77
C ALA A 107 23.27 -7.64 -1.88
N SER A 108 23.05 -8.18 -3.06
CA SER A 108 22.51 -7.43 -4.20
C SER A 108 21.14 -6.79 -3.83
N ARG A 109 20.99 -5.52 -4.14
CA ARG A 109 19.76 -4.74 -3.91
C ARG A 109 18.56 -5.40 -4.56
N PRO A 110 17.51 -5.76 -3.83
CA PRO A 110 16.35 -6.40 -4.43
C PRO A 110 15.49 -5.43 -5.26
N ILE A 111 15.37 -4.15 -4.88
CA ILE A 111 14.54 -3.16 -5.58
C ILE A 111 15.42 -2.07 -6.17
N HIS A 112 15.47 -2.02 -7.50
CA HIS A 112 16.34 -1.07 -8.22
C HIS A 112 15.70 0.30 -8.41
N ARG A 113 14.37 0.36 -8.60
CA ARG A 113 13.67 1.60 -8.95
C ARG A 113 12.18 1.47 -8.68
N VAL A 114 11.61 2.51 -8.07
CA VAL A 114 10.16 2.71 -8.05
C VAL A 114 9.80 3.60 -9.23
N LEU A 115 8.99 3.10 -10.15
CA LEU A 115 8.43 3.87 -11.26
C LEU A 115 6.99 4.20 -10.93
N ALA A 116 6.72 5.47 -10.66
CA ALA A 116 5.36 5.98 -10.55
C ALA A 116 4.84 6.32 -11.95
N ARG A 117 3.71 5.78 -12.35
CA ARG A 117 2.99 6.15 -13.57
C ARG A 117 1.62 6.70 -13.23
N ASN A 118 1.18 7.71 -13.95
CA ASN A 118 -0.21 8.14 -13.91
C ASN A 118 -1.02 7.14 -14.74
N PHE A 119 -1.84 6.34 -14.09
CA PHE A 119 -2.94 5.65 -14.76
C PHE A 119 -4.14 6.59 -14.72
N SER A 120 -4.32 7.38 -15.78
CA SER A 120 -5.59 8.05 -16.02
C SER A 120 -6.55 6.99 -16.57
N ALA A 121 -7.59 6.68 -15.79
CA ALA A 121 -8.78 6.00 -16.27
C ALA A 121 -9.79 7.03 -16.72
#